data_dbbeb84834f713729ebd838a1be53d65
#
_entry.id   dbbeb84834f713729ebd838a1be53d65
#
_cell.length_a   1.000
_cell.length_b   1.000
_cell.length_c   1.000
_cell.angle_alpha   90.00
_cell.angle_beta   90.00
_cell.angle_gamma   90.00
#
_symmetry.space_group_name_H-M   'P 1'
#
loop_
_entity.id
_entity.type
_entity.pdbx_description
1 polymer ?
#
loop_
_entity_poly.entity_id
_entity_poly.type
_entity_poly.pdbx_seq_one_letter_code
_entity_poly.pdbx_strand_id
1 'polypeptide(L)' 'MYEVGTSIELRECPFCGRHRAHMYKDHPTDFYFFVKCNYCGARTASEYTEETAACNWNRRKA' A
#
# COMPACT_ATOMS: atom_id res chain seq x y z
N MET A 1 12.96 -3.89 0.57
CA MET A 1 11.63 -3.27 0.72
C MET A 1 11.58 -2.51 2.02
N TYR A 2 11.20 -1.25 1.99
CA TYR A 2 11.25 -0.35 3.13
C TYR A 2 9.86 0.14 3.47
N GLU A 3 9.48 0.05 4.73
CA GLU A 3 8.20 0.58 5.18
C GLU A 3 8.28 2.10 5.29
N VAL A 4 7.28 2.77 4.73
CA VAL A 4 7.18 4.22 4.75
C VAL A 4 6.06 4.61 5.69
N GLY A 5 6.37 5.45 6.68
CA GLY A 5 5.34 5.99 7.54
C GLY A 5 4.41 6.89 6.74
N THR A 6 3.12 6.66 6.83
CA THR A 6 2.13 7.50 6.16
C THR A 6 0.99 7.82 7.11
N SER A 7 0.49 9.04 7.00
CA SER A 7 -0.69 9.45 7.75
C SER A 7 -1.99 9.14 7.01
N ILE A 8 -1.88 8.64 5.78
CA ILE A 8 -3.05 8.29 4.98
C ILE A 8 -3.62 6.97 5.49
N GLU A 9 -4.91 6.95 5.75
CA GLU A 9 -5.58 5.75 6.21
C GLU A 9 -5.65 4.73 5.10
N LEU A 10 -5.21 3.50 5.40
CA LEU A 10 -5.27 2.37 4.49
C LEU A 10 -6.36 1.42 4.96
N ARG A 11 -7.27 1.10 4.07
CA ARG A 11 -8.38 0.20 4.37
C ARG A 11 -7.87 -1.24 4.48
N GLU A 12 -8.71 -2.10 4.99
CA GLU A 12 -8.39 -3.52 5.08
C GLU A 12 -8.11 -4.12 3.70
N CYS A 13 -7.34 -5.20 3.69
CA CYS A 13 -7.00 -5.90 2.45
C CYS A 13 -8.28 -6.39 1.76
N PRO A 14 -8.46 -6.09 0.47
CA PRO A 14 -9.65 -6.55 -0.26
C PRO A 14 -9.66 -8.04 -0.54
N PHE A 15 -8.55 -8.72 -0.30
CA PHE A 15 -8.43 -10.16 -0.59
C PHE A 15 -8.57 -11.01 0.66
N CYS A 16 -7.92 -10.63 1.75
CA CYS A 16 -7.99 -11.41 2.99
C CYS A 16 -8.81 -10.74 4.10
N GLY A 17 -9.19 -9.49 3.92
CA GLY A 17 -10.00 -8.74 4.88
C GLY A 17 -9.29 -8.30 6.14
N ARG A 18 -7.99 -8.43 6.21
CA ARG A 18 -7.24 -8.08 7.41
C ARG A 18 -6.62 -6.71 7.30
N HIS A 19 -6.50 -6.02 8.43
CA HIS A 19 -5.86 -4.70 8.52
C HIS A 19 -4.35 -4.87 8.65
N ARG A 20 -3.72 -5.39 7.60
CA ARG A 20 -2.27 -5.60 7.57
C ARG A 20 -1.63 -4.84 6.40
N ALA A 21 -2.30 -3.82 5.92
CA ALA A 21 -1.80 -3.02 4.81
C ALA A 21 -0.82 -1.96 5.31
N HIS A 22 0.31 -1.86 4.65
CA HIS A 22 1.34 -0.87 4.97
C HIS A 22 1.89 -0.29 3.67
N MET A 23 2.37 0.94 3.76
CA MET A 23 2.99 1.62 2.64
C MET A 23 4.48 1.27 2.60
N TYR A 24 4.98 0.94 1.42
CA TYR A 24 6.39 0.56 1.23
C TYR A 24 7.00 1.24 0.03
N LYS A 25 8.34 1.26 0.01
CA LYS A 25 9.16 1.57 -1.15
C LYS A 25 10.07 0.39 -1.42
N ASP A 26 10.41 0.15 -2.68
CA ASP A 26 11.35 -0.93 -3.01
C ASP A 26 12.76 -0.59 -2.55
N HIS A 27 13.11 0.69 -2.62
CA HIS A 27 14.44 1.16 -2.25
C HIS A 27 14.31 2.53 -1.57
N PRO A 28 15.16 2.86 -0.60
CA PRO A 28 15.01 4.12 0.14
C PRO A 28 15.18 5.37 -0.73
N THR A 29 15.84 5.25 -1.88
CA THR A 29 16.01 6.37 -2.81
C THR A 29 14.96 6.41 -3.91
N ASP A 30 14.08 5.43 -3.96
CA ASP A 30 13.01 5.39 -4.96
C ASP A 30 11.95 6.44 -4.68
N PHE A 31 11.33 6.90 -5.76
CA PHE A 31 10.20 7.81 -5.67
C PHE A 31 8.86 7.08 -5.78
N TYR A 32 8.90 5.76 -5.85
CA TYR A 32 7.70 4.95 -6.04
C TYR A 32 7.24 4.37 -4.73
N PHE A 33 5.94 4.41 -4.53
CA PHE A 33 5.30 3.89 -3.34
C PHE A 33 4.31 2.80 -3.74
N PHE A 34 4.13 1.82 -2.88
CA PHE A 34 3.07 0.82 -3.06
C PHE A 34 2.55 0.39 -1.69
N VAL A 35 1.34 -0.14 -1.68
CA VAL A 35 0.73 -0.68 -0.47
C VAL A 35 0.72 -2.19 -0.57
N LYS A 36 1.11 -2.84 0.50
CA LYS A 36 1.19 -4.30 0.55
C LYS A 36 0.52 -4.82 1.81
N CYS A 37 -0.22 -5.91 1.66
CA CYS A 37 -0.77 -6.64 2.80
C CYS A 37 0.29 -7.60 3.33
N ASN A 38 0.57 -7.52 4.63
CA ASN A 38 1.58 -8.38 5.25
C ASN A 38 1.04 -9.78 5.59
N TYR A 39 -0.23 -10.03 5.35
CA TYR A 39 -0.83 -11.32 5.61
C TYR A 39 -0.89 -12.19 4.35
N CYS A 40 -1.53 -11.71 3.30
CA CYS A 40 -1.72 -12.50 2.09
C CYS A 40 -0.74 -12.16 0.97
N GLY A 41 0.03 -11.09 1.12
CA GLY A 41 1.01 -10.67 0.13
C GLY A 41 0.46 -9.85 -1.02
N ALA A 42 -0.82 -9.50 -1.01
CA ALA A 42 -1.40 -8.65 -2.05
C ALA A 42 -0.75 -7.27 -2.00
N ARG A 43 -0.54 -6.67 -3.16
CA ARG A 43 0.07 -5.34 -3.24
C ARG A 43 -0.47 -4.57 -4.44
N THR A 44 -0.35 -3.24 -4.36
CA THR A 44 -0.71 -2.37 -5.48
C THR A 44 0.47 -2.22 -6.43
N ALA A 45 0.19 -1.65 -7.60
CA ALA A 45 1.25 -1.21 -8.49
C ALA A 45 2.01 -0.05 -7.86
N SER A 46 3.27 0.14 -8.28
CA SER A 46 4.08 1.25 -7.79
C SER A 46 3.57 2.57 -8.35
N GLU A 47 3.47 3.57 -7.49
CA GLU A 47 2.96 4.89 -7.85
C GLU A 47 3.94 5.96 -7.38
N TYR A 48 3.86 7.14 -8.00
CA TYR A 48 4.79 8.23 -7.71
C TYR A 48 4.55 8.90 -6.36
N THR A 49 3.34 8.81 -5.82
CA THR A 49 2.99 9.47 -4.57
C THR A 49 2.33 8.50 -3.62
N GLU A 50 2.44 8.78 -2.33
CA GLU A 50 1.76 8.01 -1.30
C GLU A 50 0.24 8.07 -1.49
N GLU A 51 -0.26 9.24 -1.86
CA GLU A 51 -1.69 9.45 -2.03
C GLU A 51 -2.24 8.57 -3.15
N THR A 52 -1.54 8.49 -4.27
CA THR A 52 -1.97 7.66 -5.39
C THR A 52 -1.92 6.18 -5.03
N ALA A 53 -0.86 5.75 -4.35
CA ALA A 53 -0.74 4.36 -3.91
C ALA A 53 -1.86 4.01 -2.93
N ALA A 54 -2.12 4.87 -1.96
CA ALA A 54 -3.19 4.67 -0.99
C ALA A 54 -4.55 4.67 -1.66
N CYS A 55 -4.75 5.56 -2.63
CA CYS A 55 -5.99 5.62 -3.39
C CYS A 55 -6.25 4.32 -4.14
N ASN A 56 -5.22 3.78 -4.78
CA ASN A 56 -5.32 2.51 -5.49
C ASN A 56 -5.69 1.37 -4.55
N TRP A 57 -5.12 1.37 -3.35
CA TRP A 57 -5.45 0.37 -2.36
C TRP A 57 -6.88 0.50 -1.85
N ASN A 58 -7.29 1.73 -1.57
CA ASN A 58 -8.59 2.00 -0.97
C ASN A 58 -9.72 1.97 -1.99
N ARG A 59 -9.40 2.22 -3.26
CA ARG A 59 -10.39 2.21 -4.34
C ARG A 59 -10.56 0.80 -4.85
N ARG A 60 -11.57 0.14 -4.32
CA ARG A 60 -11.88 -1.23 -4.72
C ARG A 60 -13.38 -1.37 -4.91
N LYS A 61 -13.71 -2.33 -5.74
CA LYS A 61 -15.11 -2.73 -5.86
C LYS A 61 -15.39 -3.72 -4.74
N ALA A 62 -16.33 -3.36 -3.93
CA ALA A 62 -16.74 -4.22 -2.82
C ALA A 62 -17.38 -5.51 -3.34
#